data_c7e32637eabc3333bc8bf7fb20c303ea
#
_entry.id   c7e32637eabc3333bc8bf7fb20c303ea
#
_cell.length_a   1.000
_cell.length_b   1.000
_cell.length_c   1.000
_cell.angle_alpha   90.00
_cell.angle_beta   90.00
_cell.angle_gamma   90.00
#
_symmetry.space_group_name_H-M   'P 1'
#
loop_
_entity.id
_entity.type
_entity.pdbx_description
1 polymer ?
#
loop_
_entity_poly.entity_id
_entity_poly.type
_entity_poly.pdbx_seq_one_letter_code
_entity_poly.pdbx_strand_id
1 'polypeptide(L)'
;MLKKLLLSAVAITAATAALPATAAPADFYGVFSVGQSTLDNNPGSINTFNTSRGFTTSSTTTDDGATSGKIQLGYNLGKTFALEGGYNYLGDINFTSTTNLGTIGGSKKAELVNLDLVAKFPMNEQFSILARFGGYYWKTKSEMPSATPLGTTTIDDNGFDFKIGAGVQYDFNPKWGIRGEFERFNGIGKNTSSGDSKAGL
;
A
#
# COMPACT_ATOMS: atom_id res chain seq x y z
N MET A 1 18.06 -11.25 20.28
CA MET A 1 17.42 -9.94 20.06
C MET A 1 16.13 -10.16 19.30
N LEU A 2 14.99 -10.13 20.00
CA LEU A 2 13.66 -10.28 19.40
C LEU A 2 13.37 -9.03 18.57
N LYS A 3 13.31 -9.17 17.24
CA LYS A 3 12.80 -8.12 16.35
C LYS A 3 11.33 -7.93 16.71
N LYS A 4 11.00 -6.76 17.26
CA LYS A 4 9.62 -6.37 17.52
C LYS A 4 8.88 -6.38 16.19
N LEU A 5 8.01 -7.39 15.99
CA LEU A 5 6.99 -7.35 14.96
C LEU A 5 6.01 -6.26 15.41
N LEU A 6 6.12 -5.07 14.85
CA LEU A 6 5.06 -4.08 14.94
C LEU A 6 3.92 -4.57 14.04
N LEU A 7 2.95 -5.20 14.66
CA LEU A 7 1.68 -5.56 14.04
C LEU A 7 0.84 -4.28 14.01
N SER A 8 0.93 -3.51 12.93
CA SER A 8 0.00 -2.41 12.69
C SER A 8 -1.27 -3.03 12.10
N ALA A 9 -2.29 -3.20 12.91
CA ALA A 9 -3.60 -3.59 12.46
C ALA A 9 -4.28 -2.40 11.78
N VAL A 10 -4.51 -2.49 10.48
CA VAL A 10 -5.27 -1.52 9.72
C VAL A 10 -6.58 -2.17 9.30
N ALA A 11 -7.68 -1.63 9.80
CA ALA A 11 -9.01 -2.03 9.36
C ALA A 11 -9.34 -1.29 8.05
N ILE A 12 -9.38 -2.03 6.95
CA ILE A 12 -9.88 -1.52 5.67
C ILE A 12 -11.33 -1.96 5.53
N THR A 13 -12.22 -0.99 5.49
CA THR A 13 -13.62 -1.25 5.16
C THR A 13 -13.80 -1.06 3.66
N ALA A 14 -13.94 -2.16 2.93
CA ALA A 14 -14.23 -2.14 1.50
C ALA A 14 -15.70 -2.46 1.27
N ALA A 15 -16.40 -1.64 0.53
CA ALA A 15 -17.71 -1.99 -0.01
C ALA A 15 -17.48 -2.69 -1.36
N THR A 16 -17.82 -3.97 -1.47
CA THR A 16 -17.90 -4.66 -2.76
C THR A 16 -19.23 -4.33 -3.43
N ALA A 17 -19.18 -3.56 -4.50
CA ALA A 17 -20.29 -3.42 -5.41
C ALA A 17 -20.06 -4.41 -6.57
N ALA A 18 -20.84 -5.49 -6.61
CA ALA A 18 -20.99 -6.21 -7.87
C ALA A 18 -21.77 -5.27 -8.81
N LEU A 19 -21.12 -4.76 -9.84
CA LEU A 19 -21.80 -4.00 -10.89
C LEU A 19 -22.79 -4.95 -11.55
N PRO A 20 -24.10 -4.65 -11.57
CA PRO A 20 -25.04 -5.39 -12.39
C PRO A 20 -24.73 -5.04 -13.86
N ALA A 21 -23.81 -5.75 -14.46
CA ALA A 21 -23.66 -5.72 -15.90
C ALA A 21 -24.86 -6.51 -16.46
N THR A 22 -25.78 -5.83 -17.09
CA THR A 22 -26.93 -6.41 -17.80
C THR A 22 -26.53 -7.37 -18.94
N ALA A 23 -25.25 -7.70 -19.07
CA ALA A 23 -24.69 -8.64 -20.03
C ALA A 23 -23.38 -9.32 -19.59
N ALA A 24 -22.89 -9.14 -18.36
CA ALA A 24 -21.69 -9.82 -17.88
C ALA A 24 -22.08 -11.14 -17.18
N PRO A 25 -21.29 -12.23 -17.39
CA PRO A 25 -21.43 -13.43 -16.60
C PRO A 25 -21.38 -13.08 -15.10
N ALA A 26 -22.13 -13.81 -14.28
CA ALA A 26 -22.21 -13.63 -12.83
C ALA A 26 -20.87 -13.80 -12.08
N ASP A 27 -19.78 -14.00 -12.82
CA ASP A 27 -18.44 -14.28 -12.33
C ASP A 27 -17.59 -13.01 -12.12
N PHE A 28 -17.98 -11.85 -12.68
CA PHE A 28 -17.27 -10.58 -12.52
C PHE A 28 -17.81 -9.77 -11.34
N TYR A 29 -16.89 -9.11 -10.62
CA TYR A 29 -17.23 -8.20 -9.53
C TYR A 29 -16.21 -7.06 -9.42
N GLY A 30 -16.61 -5.97 -8.77
CA GLY A 30 -15.73 -4.84 -8.45
C GLY A 30 -15.50 -4.74 -6.95
N VAL A 31 -14.31 -4.27 -6.56
CA VAL A 31 -13.96 -3.99 -5.16
C VAL A 31 -13.43 -2.57 -5.08
N PHE A 32 -14.02 -1.79 -4.17
CA PHE A 32 -13.52 -0.47 -3.79
C PHE A 32 -13.13 -0.52 -2.32
N SER A 33 -11.95 -0.03 -1.98
CA SER A 33 -11.45 -0.03 -0.61
C SER A 33 -10.83 1.30 -0.25
N VAL A 34 -11.04 1.70 1.01
CA VAL A 34 -10.37 2.83 1.63
C VAL A 34 -9.76 2.32 2.93
N GLY A 35 -8.54 2.72 3.22
CA GLY A 35 -7.83 2.25 4.41
C GLY A 35 -6.64 3.12 4.78
N GLN A 36 -5.77 2.57 5.58
CA GLN A 36 -4.51 3.19 5.95
C GLN A 36 -3.37 2.29 5.51
N SER A 37 -2.33 2.89 4.96
CA SER A 37 -1.07 2.24 4.70
C SER A 37 -0.02 2.72 5.70
N THR A 38 0.84 1.82 6.13
CA THR A 38 2.04 2.15 6.89
C THR A 38 3.25 1.79 6.05
N LEU A 39 4.13 2.76 5.85
CA LEU A 39 5.40 2.56 5.16
C LEU A 39 6.51 2.60 6.21
N ASP A 40 7.33 1.54 6.25
CA ASP A 40 8.53 1.53 7.08
C ASP A 40 9.57 2.50 6.47
N ASN A 41 9.57 3.72 6.96
CA ASN A 41 10.60 4.69 6.65
C ASN A 41 11.72 4.56 7.68
N ASN A 42 12.92 4.22 7.21
CA ASN A 42 14.09 4.18 8.08
C ASN A 42 14.70 5.59 8.21
N PRO A 43 14.54 6.27 9.36
CA PRO A 43 15.13 7.61 9.57
C PRO A 43 16.65 7.64 9.33
N GLY A 44 17.33 6.51 9.54
CA GLY A 44 18.76 6.37 9.28
C GLY A 44 19.12 6.56 7.81
N SER A 45 18.27 6.14 6.88
CA SER A 45 18.50 6.33 5.44
C SER A 45 18.37 7.81 5.05
N ILE A 46 17.40 8.52 5.62
CA ILE A 46 17.21 9.95 5.40
C ILE A 46 18.42 10.72 5.96
N ASN A 47 18.90 10.34 7.15
CA ASN A 47 20.06 10.96 7.77
C ASN A 47 21.33 10.73 6.94
N THR A 48 21.53 9.51 6.39
CA THR A 48 22.66 9.19 5.51
C THR A 48 22.60 10.04 4.24
N PHE A 49 21.42 10.18 3.64
CA PHE A 49 21.23 11.03 2.46
C PHE A 49 21.56 12.50 2.76
N ASN A 50 21.07 13.03 3.88
CA ASN A 50 21.37 14.41 4.31
C ASN A 50 22.89 14.60 4.54
N THR A 51 23.54 13.65 5.22
CA THR A 51 24.97 13.71 5.49
C THR A 51 25.81 13.65 4.20
N SER A 52 25.41 12.83 3.22
CA SER A 52 26.09 12.77 1.92
C SER A 52 26.03 14.09 1.14
N ARG A 53 25.11 14.97 1.49
CA ARG A 53 24.95 16.33 0.95
C ARG A 53 25.56 17.42 1.83
N GLY A 54 26.27 17.04 2.88
CA GLY A 54 26.94 17.99 3.79
C GLY A 54 26.04 18.56 4.89
N PHE A 55 24.84 18.02 5.10
CA PHE A 55 23.96 18.43 6.18
C PHE A 55 24.18 17.59 7.44
N THR A 56 24.27 18.22 8.58
CA THR A 56 24.20 17.52 9.86
C THR A 56 22.73 17.50 10.30
N THR A 57 22.15 16.29 10.38
CA THR A 57 20.74 16.12 10.81
C THR A 57 20.69 15.97 12.31
N SER A 58 19.87 16.77 12.98
CA SER A 58 19.63 16.69 14.43
C SER A 58 18.43 15.85 14.79
N SER A 59 17.39 15.84 13.94
CA SER A 59 16.18 15.05 14.15
C SER A 59 15.44 14.85 12.81
N THR A 60 14.86 13.65 12.63
CA THR A 60 13.97 13.36 11.50
C THR A 60 12.68 12.78 12.04
N THR A 61 11.57 13.41 11.71
CA THR A 61 10.21 12.97 12.01
C THR A 61 9.56 12.51 10.70
N THR A 62 8.90 11.39 10.74
CA THR A 62 8.21 10.79 9.58
C THR A 62 6.78 10.48 10.00
N ASP A 63 5.81 10.76 9.14
CA ASP A 63 4.46 10.24 9.32
C ASP A 63 4.48 8.75 9.00
N ASP A 64 4.01 7.92 9.95
CA ASP A 64 4.06 6.46 9.81
C ASP A 64 2.86 5.90 9.04
N GLY A 65 1.86 6.73 8.74
CA GLY A 65 0.63 6.30 8.09
C GLY A 65 0.06 7.29 7.10
N ALA A 66 -0.50 6.78 6.01
CA ALA A 66 -1.22 7.56 5.01
C ALA A 66 -2.58 6.94 4.69
N THR A 67 -3.53 7.77 4.27
CA THR A 67 -4.80 7.26 3.74
C THR A 67 -4.55 6.61 2.38
N SER A 68 -5.00 5.38 2.25
CA SER A 68 -4.87 4.57 1.03
C SER A 68 -6.22 4.27 0.42
N GLY A 69 -6.20 3.97 -0.88
CA GLY A 69 -7.38 3.55 -1.62
C GLY A 69 -7.03 2.50 -2.66
N LYS A 70 -7.96 1.59 -2.94
CA LYS A 70 -7.81 0.64 -4.04
C LYS A 70 -9.10 0.43 -4.80
N ILE A 71 -8.95 0.15 -6.09
CA ILE A 71 -10.02 -0.28 -6.98
C ILE A 71 -9.56 -1.55 -7.70
N GLN A 72 -10.40 -2.58 -7.68
CA GLN A 72 -10.09 -3.87 -8.28
C GLN A 72 -11.27 -4.42 -9.07
N LEU A 73 -10.96 -5.16 -10.11
CA LEU A 73 -11.89 -6.01 -10.84
C LEU A 73 -11.53 -7.45 -10.56
N GLY A 74 -12.52 -8.25 -10.19
CA GLY A 74 -12.38 -9.66 -9.89
C GLY A 74 -13.16 -10.53 -10.88
N TYR A 75 -12.61 -11.71 -11.12
CA TYR A 75 -13.26 -12.77 -11.87
C TYR A 75 -13.22 -14.07 -11.05
N ASN A 76 -14.40 -14.64 -10.77
CA ASN A 76 -14.49 -15.90 -10.03
C ASN A 76 -14.09 -17.08 -10.93
N LEU A 77 -13.07 -17.83 -10.53
CA LEU A 77 -12.64 -19.08 -11.19
C LEU A 77 -13.41 -20.30 -10.66
N GLY A 78 -14.47 -20.07 -9.91
CA GLY A 78 -15.30 -21.06 -9.26
C GLY A 78 -15.72 -20.60 -7.88
N LYS A 79 -16.05 -21.54 -6.99
CA LYS A 79 -16.55 -21.20 -5.64
C LYS A 79 -15.46 -20.78 -4.65
N THR A 80 -14.22 -21.18 -4.91
CA THR A 80 -13.10 -21.05 -3.97
C THR A 80 -12.04 -20.05 -4.43
N PHE A 81 -11.85 -19.89 -5.73
CA PHE A 81 -10.78 -19.03 -6.25
C PHE A 81 -11.34 -17.91 -7.12
N ALA A 82 -10.67 -16.76 -7.05
CA ALA A 82 -10.89 -15.63 -7.92
C ALA A 82 -9.55 -15.02 -8.35
N LEU A 83 -9.55 -14.37 -9.51
CA LEU A 83 -8.45 -13.54 -9.99
C LEU A 83 -8.88 -12.09 -9.83
N GLU A 84 -8.09 -11.28 -9.14
CA GLU A 84 -8.34 -9.85 -8.94
C GLU A 84 -7.19 -9.02 -9.48
N GLY A 85 -7.50 -8.04 -10.31
CA GLY A 85 -6.54 -7.07 -10.82
C GLY A 85 -6.99 -5.65 -10.56
N GLY A 86 -6.06 -4.75 -10.26
CA GLY A 86 -6.45 -3.39 -9.94
C GLY A 86 -5.32 -2.43 -9.68
N TYR A 87 -5.72 -1.24 -9.23
CA TYR A 87 -4.86 -0.13 -8.89
C TYR A 87 -4.98 0.18 -7.40
N ASN A 88 -3.84 0.43 -6.76
CA ASN A 88 -3.77 0.83 -5.36
C ASN A 88 -2.97 2.13 -5.27
N TYR A 89 -3.52 3.07 -4.53
CA TYR A 89 -2.88 4.28 -4.07
C TYR A 89 -2.56 4.12 -2.59
N LEU A 90 -1.28 4.14 -2.24
CA LEU A 90 -0.83 3.91 -0.87
C LEU A 90 -0.74 5.20 -0.04
N GLY A 91 -1.13 6.33 -0.64
CA GLY A 91 -1.11 7.63 0.01
C GLY A 91 0.20 8.38 -0.09
N ASP A 92 0.22 9.56 0.51
CA ASP A 92 1.36 10.45 0.58
C ASP A 92 1.89 10.46 2.02
N ILE A 93 3.16 10.17 2.19
CA ILE A 93 3.84 10.22 3.48
C ILE A 93 4.78 11.41 3.48
N ASN A 94 4.63 12.25 4.49
CA ASN A 94 5.48 13.41 4.69
C ASN A 94 6.60 13.07 5.68
N PHE A 95 7.77 13.64 5.45
CA PHE A 95 8.86 13.61 6.39
C PHE A 95 9.43 15.04 6.61
N THR A 96 9.92 15.28 7.80
CA THR A 96 10.54 16.53 8.17
C THR A 96 11.86 16.26 8.88
N SER A 97 12.95 16.81 8.36
CA SER A 97 14.28 16.72 8.96
C SER A 97 14.76 18.10 9.39
N THR A 98 15.15 18.23 10.64
CA THR A 98 15.81 19.42 11.17
C THR A 98 17.31 19.26 11.00
N THR A 99 17.93 20.20 10.30
CA THR A 99 19.36 20.21 10.01
C THR A 99 20.03 21.47 10.54
N ASN A 100 21.36 21.53 10.53
CA ASN A 100 22.14 22.71 10.89
C ASN A 100 21.87 23.94 10.00
N LEU A 101 21.26 23.76 8.83
CA LEU A 101 20.94 24.85 7.88
C LEU A 101 19.45 25.13 7.79
N GLY A 102 18.63 24.52 8.66
CA GLY A 102 17.17 24.69 8.70
C GLY A 102 16.40 23.40 8.58
N THR A 103 15.07 23.53 8.47
CA THR A 103 14.15 22.41 8.37
C THR A 103 13.94 22.06 6.91
N ILE A 104 14.12 20.79 6.57
CA ILE A 104 13.91 20.21 5.24
C ILE A 104 12.70 19.29 5.35
N GLY A 105 11.66 19.56 4.55
CA GLY A 105 10.50 18.69 4.42
C GLY A 105 10.48 17.99 3.05
N GLY A 106 9.81 16.86 2.95
CA GLY A 106 9.58 16.17 1.70
C GLY A 106 8.37 15.26 1.78
N SER A 107 7.92 14.80 0.64
CA SER A 107 6.83 13.84 0.52
C SER A 107 7.22 12.64 -0.34
N LYS A 108 6.68 11.47 0.01
CA LYS A 108 6.82 10.25 -0.78
C LYS A 108 5.43 9.72 -1.09
N LYS A 109 5.15 9.60 -2.38
CA LYS A 109 3.93 9.03 -2.93
C LYS A 109 4.21 7.64 -3.47
N ALA A 110 3.32 6.69 -3.20
CA ALA A 110 3.43 5.34 -3.73
C ALA A 110 2.11 4.89 -4.36
N GLU A 111 2.21 4.31 -5.54
CA GLU A 111 1.10 3.74 -6.29
C GLU A 111 1.52 2.43 -6.95
N LEU A 112 0.58 1.54 -7.17
CA LEU A 112 0.85 0.25 -7.80
C LEU A 112 -0.35 -0.30 -8.57
N VAL A 113 -0.04 -1.15 -9.55
CA VAL A 113 -1.00 -2.05 -10.20
C VAL A 113 -0.68 -3.49 -9.80
N ASN A 114 -1.69 -4.31 -9.59
CA ASN A 114 -1.52 -5.68 -9.12
C ASN A 114 -2.39 -6.69 -9.86
N LEU A 115 -1.97 -7.95 -9.76
CA LEU A 115 -2.74 -9.11 -10.15
C LEU A 115 -2.60 -10.16 -9.05
N ASP A 116 -3.74 -10.56 -8.46
CA ASP A 116 -3.82 -11.42 -7.29
C ASP A 116 -4.65 -12.66 -7.56
N LEU A 117 -4.22 -13.78 -7.05
CA LEU A 117 -5.05 -14.95 -6.81
C LEU A 117 -5.65 -14.82 -5.41
N VAL A 118 -6.97 -14.89 -5.33
CA VAL A 118 -7.72 -14.83 -4.06
C VAL A 118 -8.37 -16.19 -3.82
N ALA A 119 -8.10 -16.78 -2.66
CA ALA A 119 -8.79 -17.96 -2.17
C ALA A 119 -9.88 -17.52 -1.20
N LYS A 120 -11.11 -17.94 -1.46
CA LYS A 120 -12.30 -17.65 -0.67
C LYS A 120 -12.77 -18.92 0.02
N PHE A 121 -12.80 -18.90 1.35
CA PHE A 121 -13.24 -20.01 2.20
C PHE A 121 -14.57 -19.63 2.86
N PRO A 122 -15.71 -20.09 2.33
CA PRO A 122 -17.01 -19.79 2.92
C PRO A 122 -17.16 -20.53 4.26
N MET A 123 -17.44 -19.79 5.31
CA MET A 123 -17.73 -20.32 6.65
C MET A 123 -19.23 -20.56 6.83
N ASN A 124 -20.04 -19.76 6.18
CA ASN A 124 -21.49 -19.91 6.04
C ASN A 124 -21.96 -19.20 4.76
N GLU A 125 -23.27 -19.05 4.57
CA GLU A 125 -23.86 -18.40 3.37
C GLU A 125 -23.45 -16.94 3.18
N GLN A 126 -23.11 -16.24 4.27
CA GLN A 126 -22.82 -14.81 4.26
C GLN A 126 -21.37 -14.48 4.56
N PHE A 127 -20.68 -15.33 5.34
CA PHE A 127 -19.33 -15.03 5.84
C PHE A 127 -18.27 -15.90 5.19
N SER A 128 -17.19 -15.28 4.73
CA SER A 128 -16.04 -15.94 4.12
C SER A 128 -14.73 -15.39 4.66
N ILE A 129 -13.74 -16.27 4.77
CA ILE A 129 -12.34 -15.90 5.01
C ILE A 129 -11.65 -15.83 3.65
N LEU A 130 -10.78 -14.86 3.50
CA LEU A 130 -10.03 -14.62 2.27
C LEU A 130 -8.53 -14.79 2.54
N ALA A 131 -7.84 -15.43 1.61
CA ALA A 131 -6.39 -15.41 1.51
C ALA A 131 -6.00 -14.90 0.11
N ARG A 132 -4.97 -14.10 0.04
CA ARG A 132 -4.55 -13.42 -1.18
C ARG A 132 -3.06 -13.57 -1.38
N PHE A 133 -2.65 -13.84 -2.62
CA PHE A 133 -1.27 -13.81 -3.07
C PHE A 133 -1.22 -13.23 -4.47
N GLY A 134 -0.30 -12.30 -4.73
CA GLY A 134 -0.20 -11.70 -6.05
C GLY A 134 1.10 -10.97 -6.30
N GLY A 135 1.31 -10.64 -7.58
CA GLY A 135 2.39 -9.78 -8.04
C GLY A 135 1.90 -8.36 -8.24
N TYR A 136 2.79 -7.40 -8.08
CA TYR A 136 2.48 -6.01 -8.34
C TYR A 136 3.67 -5.26 -8.93
N TYR A 137 3.36 -4.28 -9.77
CA TYR A 137 4.31 -3.28 -10.27
C TYR A 137 4.04 -1.96 -9.56
N TRP A 138 5.07 -1.45 -8.88
CA TRP A 138 4.97 -0.24 -8.08
C TRP A 138 5.77 0.92 -8.68
N LYS A 139 5.29 2.14 -8.40
CA LYS A 139 5.99 3.39 -8.66
C LYS A 139 5.99 4.22 -7.40
N THR A 140 7.13 4.82 -7.09
CA THR A 140 7.26 5.81 -6.02
C THR A 140 7.80 7.09 -6.58
N LYS A 141 7.26 8.20 -6.09
CA LYS A 141 7.74 9.55 -6.40
C LYS A 141 8.08 10.24 -5.08
N SER A 142 9.33 10.63 -4.93
CA SER A 142 9.81 11.36 -3.76
C SER A 142 10.15 12.78 -4.16
N GLU A 143 9.52 13.74 -3.51
CA GLU A 143 9.78 15.18 -3.70
C GLU A 143 10.47 15.71 -2.46
N MET A 144 11.65 16.28 -2.64
CA MET A 144 12.44 16.89 -1.59
C MET A 144 12.61 18.38 -1.90
N PRO A 145 11.82 19.27 -1.28
CA PRO A 145 12.07 20.70 -1.40
C PRO A 145 13.41 21.02 -0.70
N SER A 146 14.30 21.67 -1.42
CA SER A 146 15.57 22.12 -0.88
C SER A 146 15.40 23.44 -0.15
N ALA A 147 15.93 23.56 1.06
CA ALA A 147 16.01 24.84 1.78
C ALA A 147 17.03 25.82 1.15
N THR A 148 17.73 25.42 0.10
CA THR A 148 18.67 26.24 -0.67
C THR A 148 18.08 26.61 -2.03
N PRO A 149 18.56 27.66 -2.73
CA PRO A 149 18.06 28.11 -4.03
C PRO A 149 18.24 27.07 -5.18
N LEU A 150 18.60 25.84 -4.87
CA LEU A 150 18.85 24.74 -5.82
C LEU A 150 17.62 23.97 -6.29
N GLY A 151 16.40 24.39 -5.93
CA GLY A 151 15.16 23.81 -6.46
C GLY A 151 14.73 22.50 -5.82
N THR A 152 13.57 22.00 -6.25
CA THR A 152 13.00 20.71 -5.83
C THR A 152 13.71 19.58 -6.56
N THR A 153 14.20 18.57 -5.84
CA THR A 153 14.70 17.33 -6.43
C THR A 153 13.60 16.28 -6.38
N THR A 154 13.23 15.77 -7.54
CA THR A 154 12.29 14.65 -7.67
C THR A 154 13.08 13.37 -7.95
N ILE A 155 12.79 12.32 -7.21
CA ILE A 155 13.35 10.98 -7.40
C ILE A 155 12.20 10.04 -7.69
N ASP A 156 12.21 9.46 -8.89
CA ASP A 156 11.25 8.45 -9.31
C ASP A 156 11.91 7.07 -9.22
N ASP A 157 11.20 6.10 -8.65
CA ASP A 157 11.63 4.71 -8.58
C ASP A 157 10.47 3.78 -8.90
N ASN A 158 10.77 2.61 -9.44
CA ASN A 158 9.76 1.62 -9.78
C ASN A 158 10.34 0.21 -9.68
N GLY A 159 9.45 -0.77 -9.56
CA GLY A 159 9.87 -2.16 -9.49
C GLY A 159 8.70 -3.12 -9.52
N PHE A 160 9.04 -4.40 -9.52
CA PHE A 160 8.08 -5.49 -9.44
C PHE A 160 8.39 -6.33 -8.21
N ASP A 161 7.34 -6.68 -7.46
CA ASP A 161 7.45 -7.56 -6.29
C ASP A 161 6.14 -8.31 -6.06
N PHE A 162 6.04 -9.06 -4.96
CA PHE A 162 4.86 -9.83 -4.60
C PHE A 162 4.28 -9.35 -3.26
N LYS A 163 2.99 -9.62 -3.08
CA LYS A 163 2.25 -9.34 -1.86
C LYS A 163 1.47 -10.55 -1.39
N ILE A 164 1.19 -10.58 -0.10
CA ILE A 164 0.30 -11.53 0.54
C ILE A 164 -0.72 -10.76 1.36
N GLY A 165 -1.89 -11.36 1.55
CA GLY A 165 -2.92 -10.76 2.38
C GLY A 165 -3.90 -11.80 2.91
N ALA A 166 -4.66 -11.37 3.91
CA ALA A 166 -5.76 -12.12 4.47
C ALA A 166 -6.91 -11.15 4.76
N GLY A 167 -8.12 -11.66 4.76
CA GLY A 167 -9.30 -10.83 5.01
C GLY A 167 -10.52 -11.63 5.36
N VAL A 168 -11.59 -10.90 5.58
CA VAL A 168 -12.93 -11.43 5.82
C VAL A 168 -13.90 -10.70 4.93
N GLN A 169 -14.91 -11.39 4.45
CA GLN A 169 -15.98 -10.84 3.65
C GLN A 169 -17.31 -11.22 4.25
N TYR A 170 -18.23 -10.25 4.29
CA TYR A 170 -19.62 -10.47 4.66
C TYR A 170 -20.51 -10.04 3.51
N ASP A 171 -21.28 -10.96 2.96
CA ASP A 171 -22.19 -10.74 1.85
C ASP A 171 -23.60 -10.47 2.41
N PHE A 172 -24.12 -9.25 2.26
CA PHE A 172 -25.49 -8.89 2.67
C PHE A 172 -26.54 -9.56 1.79
N ASN A 173 -26.21 -9.73 0.52
CA ASN A 173 -27.01 -10.37 -0.51
C ASN A 173 -26.10 -10.79 -1.69
N PRO A 174 -26.61 -11.50 -2.72
CA PRO A 174 -25.78 -11.94 -3.85
C PRO A 174 -25.09 -10.83 -4.67
N LYS A 175 -25.44 -9.55 -4.44
CA LYS A 175 -24.89 -8.41 -5.19
C LYS A 175 -23.98 -7.51 -4.37
N TRP A 176 -24.15 -7.49 -3.04
CA TRP A 176 -23.46 -6.54 -2.17
C TRP A 176 -22.87 -7.22 -0.95
N GLY A 177 -21.64 -6.86 -0.66
CA GLY A 177 -20.95 -7.29 0.54
C GLY A 177 -19.96 -6.23 1.01
N ILE A 178 -19.42 -6.45 2.18
CA ILE A 178 -18.34 -5.65 2.79
C ILE A 178 -17.14 -6.55 3.02
N ARG A 179 -15.95 -6.01 2.85
CA ARG A 179 -14.70 -6.76 3.00
C ARG A 179 -13.73 -5.99 3.88
N GLY A 180 -13.13 -6.67 4.85
CA GLY A 180 -11.99 -6.19 5.62
C GLY A 180 -10.75 -6.99 5.24
N GLU A 181 -9.65 -6.32 4.88
CA GLU A 181 -8.43 -6.98 4.41
C GLU A 181 -7.19 -6.37 5.06
N PHE A 182 -6.20 -7.22 5.28
CA PHE A 182 -4.84 -6.85 5.61
C PHE A 182 -3.92 -7.39 4.53
N GLU A 183 -3.11 -6.51 3.94
CA GLU A 183 -2.15 -6.88 2.89
C GLU A 183 -0.75 -6.44 3.27
N ARG A 184 0.23 -7.28 2.97
CA ARG A 184 1.64 -6.99 3.14
C ARG A 184 2.32 -6.96 1.78
N PHE A 185 2.93 -5.84 1.47
CA PHE A 185 3.71 -5.62 0.27
C PHE A 185 5.19 -5.80 0.57
N ASN A 186 5.90 -6.56 -0.25
CA ASN A 186 7.34 -6.76 -0.10
C ASN A 186 8.07 -5.83 -1.05
N GLY A 187 9.03 -5.07 -0.55
CA GLY A 187 10.05 -4.41 -1.36
C GLY A 187 9.69 -3.13 -2.10
N ILE A 188 8.68 -2.40 -1.68
CA ILE A 188 8.43 -1.07 -2.25
C ILE A 188 9.61 -0.15 -1.90
N GLY A 189 10.30 0.41 -2.93
CA GLY A 189 11.42 1.35 -2.77
C GLY A 189 12.79 0.72 -2.51
N LYS A 190 13.00 -0.55 -2.84
CA LYS A 190 14.27 -1.27 -2.61
C LYS A 190 15.45 -0.80 -3.47
N ASN A 191 15.20 -0.18 -4.59
CA ASN A 191 16.23 0.09 -5.61
C ASN A 191 16.97 1.42 -5.43
N THR A 192 16.49 2.29 -4.59
CA THR A 192 17.16 3.55 -4.24
C THR A 192 17.69 3.48 -2.81
N SER A 193 18.75 4.21 -2.51
CA SER A 193 19.45 4.32 -1.21
C SER A 193 18.57 4.66 0.01
N SER A 194 17.29 4.60 -0.14
CA SER A 194 16.24 4.85 0.86
C SER A 194 15.66 3.50 1.29
N GLY A 195 16.32 2.81 2.17
CA GLY A 195 15.90 1.64 2.94
C GLY A 195 14.66 0.84 2.52
N ASP A 196 14.64 -0.43 2.87
CA ASP A 196 13.50 -1.35 2.71
C ASP A 196 12.20 -0.73 3.27
N SER A 197 11.28 -0.34 2.42
CA SER A 197 9.94 0.05 2.84
C SER A 197 9.01 -1.16 2.73
N LYS A 198 8.44 -1.57 3.84
CA LYS A 198 7.38 -2.58 3.89
C LYS A 198 6.07 -1.86 4.15
N ALA A 199 5.14 -1.93 3.22
CA ALA A 199 3.81 -1.40 3.42
C ALA A 199 2.87 -2.53 3.86
N GLY A 200 2.05 -2.26 4.87
CA GLY A 200 0.92 -3.09 5.26
C GLY A 200 -0.38 -2.31 5.02
N LEU A 201 -1.36 -2.93 4.43
CA LEU A 201 -2.72 -2.40 4.20
C LEU A 201 -3.73 -3.15 5.04
#